data_4a7a3b116465cb52a977f98048ce3f05
#
_entry.id   4a7a3b116465cb52a977f98048ce3f05
#
_cell.length_a   1.000
_cell.length_b   1.000
_cell.length_c   1.000
_cell.angle_alpha   90.00
_cell.angle_beta   90.00
_cell.angle_gamma   90.00
#
_symmetry.space_group_name_H-M   'P 1'
#
loop_
_entity.id
_entity.type
_entity.pdbx_description
1 polymer ?
#
loop_
_entity_poly.entity_id
_entity_poly.type
_entity_poly.pdbx_seq_one_letter_code
_entity_poly.pdbx_strand_id
1 'polypeptide(L)'
;MKEFRGQDVLRNPFLNKGTGFTEEERKSLGLIGLLPNEVRTIEEQEVLVYEKVSTLENNLDKHLYLMDLYNKNRTLFYYTIGKHIKELLPIIYTPTIGDAVMNYSNNFDGPSGAVFLSVEHKDLIEEALKNGAKDLDEIKLIVVTDGEGVLGIGDWGVNGVSIVVGKLAVYTVAAGINPRNVLPVVIDAGTNNEKLLNDPFYLGEKHLRIYGEKYDEFIDEFVKVSNKLFPKVLLHFEDFGRSNARDILEKYRDKICTFNDDIQGTGVMMVSAMNAIARVTKKPIKDHKIVVFGGGTAGIGICDQILFEMENQGLSHEEALNRFYVIDRFGLITNDLENLTEGQKKYAKNRSDFPKDSSLEKLEDVIELVRPTTLIGTSGVFGAFSEKAVKLMAEFNESPAIMPISNPTSHSEATASDLIKWTDGKALVVTGSPSDPVKYNGVTYHIGQANNALLYPGLGLGIIVAKPSKVTDCMLSRAAHAIAELQDLDEIGASILPPVTLLRETSKLVGIAVCEEAILEGLNRENIENSKEAVLKEIYEAYY
;
A
#
# COMPACT_ATOMS: atom_id res chain seq x y z
N MET A 1 -13.13 -25.36 -23.22
CA MET A 1 -12.00 -24.40 -23.25
C MET A 1 -11.38 -24.45 -24.64
N LYS A 2 -11.09 -23.29 -25.26
CA LYS A 2 -10.37 -23.24 -26.54
C LYS A 2 -8.93 -23.70 -26.28
N GLU A 3 -8.48 -24.75 -26.93
CA GLU A 3 -7.12 -25.26 -26.79
C GLU A 3 -6.16 -24.27 -27.49
N PHE A 4 -5.31 -23.59 -26.71
CA PHE A 4 -4.32 -22.67 -27.27
C PHE A 4 -3.23 -23.45 -28.01
N ARG A 5 -2.93 -23.08 -29.25
CA ARG A 5 -1.89 -23.70 -30.09
C ARG A 5 -1.15 -22.67 -30.95
N GLY A 6 0.09 -22.96 -31.28
CA GLY A 6 0.89 -22.14 -32.19
C GLY A 6 1.06 -20.70 -31.69
N GLN A 7 0.75 -19.75 -32.56
CA GLN A 7 0.89 -18.31 -32.25
C GLN A 7 0.01 -17.86 -31.06
N ASP A 8 -1.14 -18.51 -30.79
CA ASP A 8 -2.01 -18.14 -29.67
C ASP A 8 -1.33 -18.42 -28.32
N VAL A 9 -0.49 -19.48 -28.22
CA VAL A 9 0.33 -19.76 -27.04
C VAL A 9 1.39 -18.68 -26.84
N LEU A 10 2.11 -18.30 -27.92
CA LEU A 10 3.19 -17.30 -27.86
C LEU A 10 2.70 -15.89 -27.59
N ARG A 11 1.43 -15.59 -27.93
CA ARG A 11 0.79 -14.28 -27.67
C ARG A 11 0.13 -14.21 -26.29
N ASN A 12 -0.04 -15.34 -25.61
CA ASN A 12 -0.62 -15.35 -24.28
C ASN A 12 0.48 -15.21 -23.23
N PRO A 13 0.56 -14.09 -22.48
CA PRO A 13 1.64 -13.84 -21.53
C PRO A 13 1.68 -14.81 -20.35
N PHE A 14 0.59 -15.51 -20.08
CA PHE A 14 0.51 -16.55 -19.05
C PHE A 14 0.97 -17.93 -19.52
N LEU A 15 1.06 -18.16 -20.83
CA LEU A 15 1.44 -19.44 -21.41
C LEU A 15 2.81 -19.38 -22.08
N ASN A 16 3.23 -18.19 -22.51
CA ASN A 16 4.47 -17.99 -23.22
C ASN A 16 5.68 -18.21 -22.30
N LYS A 17 6.52 -19.18 -22.65
CA LYS A 17 7.81 -19.47 -22.00
C LYS A 17 9.02 -18.95 -22.78
N GLY A 18 8.80 -18.18 -23.86
CA GLY A 18 9.87 -17.74 -24.75
C GLY A 18 10.59 -18.95 -25.38
N THR A 19 11.92 -19.02 -25.18
CA THR A 19 12.74 -20.17 -25.60
C THR A 19 12.71 -21.35 -24.62
N GLY A 20 11.96 -21.25 -23.50
CA GLY A 20 11.89 -22.29 -22.46
C GLY A 20 10.99 -23.48 -22.77
N PHE A 21 10.25 -23.48 -23.88
CA PHE A 21 9.46 -24.64 -24.27
C PHE A 21 10.35 -25.84 -24.63
N THR A 22 10.12 -26.99 -23.97
CA THR A 22 10.79 -28.26 -24.29
C THR A 22 10.41 -28.76 -25.68
N GLU A 23 11.16 -29.73 -26.23
CA GLU A 23 10.84 -30.28 -27.53
C GLU A 23 9.46 -30.96 -27.58
N GLU A 24 9.07 -31.63 -26.48
CA GLU A 24 7.75 -32.23 -26.35
C GLU A 24 6.64 -31.18 -26.33
N GLU A 25 6.83 -30.10 -25.58
CA GLU A 25 5.88 -28.98 -25.56
C GLU A 25 5.77 -28.31 -26.92
N ARG A 26 6.89 -28.13 -27.64
CA ARG A 26 6.88 -27.53 -28.99
C ARG A 26 6.07 -28.41 -29.97
N LYS A 27 6.16 -29.72 -29.87
CA LYS A 27 5.37 -30.67 -30.69
C LYS A 27 3.88 -30.62 -30.31
N SER A 28 3.58 -30.77 -29.02
CA SER A 28 2.18 -30.83 -28.54
C SER A 28 1.42 -29.52 -28.74
N LEU A 29 2.07 -28.39 -28.54
CA LEU A 29 1.46 -27.05 -28.66
C LEU A 29 1.53 -26.45 -30.06
N GLY A 30 2.11 -27.14 -31.04
CA GLY A 30 2.21 -26.67 -32.43
C GLY A 30 3.19 -25.52 -32.61
N LEU A 31 4.30 -25.51 -31.85
CA LEU A 31 5.32 -24.46 -31.88
C LEU A 31 6.52 -24.77 -32.79
N ILE A 32 6.52 -25.94 -33.47
CA ILE A 32 7.59 -26.31 -34.39
C ILE A 32 7.74 -25.28 -35.50
N GLY A 33 8.96 -24.74 -35.67
CA GLY A 33 9.27 -23.73 -36.66
C GLY A 33 8.90 -22.30 -36.24
N LEU A 34 8.30 -22.10 -35.08
CA LEU A 34 7.95 -20.78 -34.55
C LEU A 34 9.00 -20.21 -33.57
N LEU A 35 9.87 -21.05 -33.06
CA LEU A 35 10.94 -20.69 -32.12
C LEU A 35 12.30 -21.15 -32.64
N PRO A 36 13.41 -20.47 -32.27
CA PRO A 36 14.77 -20.98 -32.48
C PRO A 36 14.95 -22.35 -31.81
N ASN A 37 15.87 -23.17 -32.32
CA ASN A 37 16.02 -24.56 -31.85
C ASN A 37 16.50 -24.69 -30.40
N GLU A 38 17.35 -23.77 -29.96
CA GLU A 38 17.89 -23.80 -28.61
C GLU A 38 16.79 -23.65 -27.56
N VAL A 39 16.87 -24.46 -26.50
CA VAL A 39 15.98 -24.38 -25.34
C VAL A 39 16.76 -23.78 -24.18
N ARG A 40 16.28 -22.67 -23.65
CA ARG A 40 16.88 -21.99 -22.49
C ARG A 40 15.99 -22.16 -21.26
N THR A 41 16.60 -22.48 -20.14
CA THR A 41 15.88 -22.49 -18.85
C THR A 41 15.41 -21.09 -18.45
N ILE A 42 14.54 -21.00 -17.45
CA ILE A 42 14.08 -19.71 -16.93
C ILE A 42 15.24 -18.91 -16.32
N GLU A 43 16.20 -19.60 -15.69
CA GLU A 43 17.41 -19.01 -15.11
C GLU A 43 18.30 -18.37 -16.19
N GLU A 44 18.48 -19.05 -17.31
CA GLU A 44 19.28 -18.53 -18.42
C GLU A 44 18.60 -17.34 -19.11
N GLN A 45 17.27 -17.38 -19.22
CA GLN A 45 16.50 -16.25 -19.77
C GLN A 45 16.54 -15.06 -18.80
N GLU A 46 16.44 -15.30 -17.49
CA GLU A 46 16.49 -14.27 -16.46
C GLU A 46 17.81 -13.50 -16.46
N VAL A 47 18.94 -14.19 -16.57
CA VAL A 47 20.26 -13.54 -16.67
C VAL A 47 20.28 -12.51 -17.81
N LEU A 48 19.75 -12.86 -18.98
CA LEU A 48 19.70 -11.92 -20.13
C LEU A 48 18.77 -10.74 -19.89
N VAL A 49 17.63 -10.97 -19.23
CA VAL A 49 16.69 -9.91 -18.86
C VAL A 49 17.35 -8.95 -17.88
N TYR A 50 17.99 -9.48 -16.83
CA TYR A 50 18.61 -8.68 -15.79
C TYR A 50 19.82 -7.89 -16.33
N GLU A 51 20.68 -8.51 -17.15
CA GLU A 51 21.75 -7.81 -17.86
C GLU A 51 21.20 -6.64 -18.69
N LYS A 52 20.11 -6.87 -19.44
CA LYS A 52 19.49 -5.81 -20.25
C LYS A 52 18.95 -4.68 -19.39
N VAL A 53 18.22 -4.98 -18.30
CA VAL A 53 17.74 -3.96 -17.36
C VAL A 53 18.91 -3.15 -16.77
N SER A 54 20.02 -3.81 -16.45
CA SER A 54 21.20 -3.18 -15.87
C SER A 54 21.91 -2.21 -16.82
N THR A 55 21.75 -2.37 -18.14
CA THR A 55 22.31 -1.45 -19.15
C THR A 55 21.50 -0.18 -19.37
N LEU A 56 20.25 -0.14 -18.88
CA LEU A 56 19.39 1.04 -19.02
C LEU A 56 19.76 2.08 -17.94
N GLU A 57 19.85 3.34 -18.33
CA GLU A 57 20.34 4.41 -17.46
C GLU A 57 19.25 4.91 -16.49
N ASN A 58 18.04 5.17 -17.01
CA ASN A 58 16.97 5.73 -16.19
C ASN A 58 15.94 4.67 -15.76
N ASN A 59 15.27 4.95 -14.62
CA ASN A 59 14.35 4.01 -14.01
C ASN A 59 13.05 3.84 -14.81
N LEU A 60 12.59 4.88 -15.51
CA LEU A 60 11.40 4.78 -16.35
C LEU A 60 11.62 3.83 -17.53
N ASP A 61 12.80 3.89 -18.18
CA ASP A 61 13.13 2.97 -19.27
C ASP A 61 13.24 1.52 -18.76
N LYS A 62 13.82 1.32 -17.57
CA LYS A 62 13.81 0.01 -16.89
C LYS A 62 12.39 -0.48 -16.66
N HIS A 63 11.52 0.38 -16.13
CA HIS A 63 10.11 0.09 -15.91
C HIS A 63 9.41 -0.33 -17.21
N LEU A 64 9.53 0.48 -18.27
CA LEU A 64 8.90 0.20 -19.56
C LEU A 64 9.39 -1.14 -20.16
N TYR A 65 10.69 -1.43 -20.07
CA TYR A 65 11.23 -2.72 -20.52
C TYR A 65 10.65 -3.90 -19.71
N LEU A 66 10.54 -3.76 -18.40
CA LEU A 66 9.96 -4.79 -17.54
C LEU A 66 8.45 -4.96 -17.81
N MET A 67 7.73 -3.88 -18.09
CA MET A 67 6.31 -3.95 -18.46
C MET A 67 6.09 -4.58 -19.84
N ASP A 68 6.98 -4.36 -20.80
CA ASP A 68 6.98 -5.09 -22.07
C ASP A 68 7.17 -6.61 -21.84
N LEU A 69 8.09 -7.00 -20.95
CA LEU A 69 8.25 -8.39 -20.53
C LEU A 69 6.98 -8.94 -19.83
N TYR A 70 6.37 -8.15 -18.94
CA TYR A 70 5.11 -8.49 -18.28
C TYR A 70 4.00 -8.81 -19.28
N ASN A 71 3.90 -8.01 -20.35
CA ASN A 71 2.91 -8.19 -21.40
C ASN A 71 3.22 -9.39 -22.33
N LYS A 72 4.47 -9.91 -22.33
CA LYS A 72 4.90 -11.03 -23.17
C LYS A 72 5.08 -12.35 -22.44
N ASN A 73 5.65 -12.32 -21.24
CA ASN A 73 5.97 -13.53 -20.43
C ASN A 73 5.93 -13.20 -18.94
N ARG A 74 4.76 -13.34 -18.35
CA ARG A 74 4.54 -12.99 -16.93
C ARG A 74 5.34 -13.87 -15.98
N THR A 75 5.54 -15.14 -16.29
CA THR A 75 6.32 -16.04 -15.43
C THR A 75 7.76 -15.56 -15.33
N LEU A 76 8.40 -15.26 -16.46
CA LEU A 76 9.77 -14.73 -16.47
C LEU A 76 9.87 -13.35 -15.80
N PHE A 77 8.89 -12.47 -16.01
CA PHE A 77 8.80 -11.19 -15.31
C PHE A 77 8.82 -11.39 -13.79
N TYR A 78 7.92 -12.20 -13.24
CA TYR A 78 7.82 -12.43 -11.80
C TYR A 78 9.04 -13.16 -11.23
N TYR A 79 9.61 -14.10 -11.99
CA TYR A 79 10.85 -14.79 -11.60
C TYR A 79 12.01 -13.78 -11.47
N THR A 80 12.20 -12.91 -12.47
CA THR A 80 13.25 -11.89 -12.47
C THR A 80 13.09 -10.90 -11.31
N ILE A 81 11.88 -10.34 -11.11
CA ILE A 81 11.62 -9.40 -10.01
C ILE A 81 11.84 -10.08 -8.67
N GLY A 82 11.34 -11.31 -8.49
CA GLY A 82 11.48 -12.06 -7.23
C GLY A 82 12.92 -12.34 -6.85
N LYS A 83 13.80 -12.59 -7.84
CA LYS A 83 15.23 -12.85 -7.64
C LYS A 83 16.01 -11.57 -7.29
N HIS A 84 15.60 -10.42 -7.84
CA HIS A 84 16.26 -9.12 -7.66
C HIS A 84 15.34 -8.09 -6.96
N ILE A 85 14.54 -8.53 -5.98
CA ILE A 85 13.47 -7.73 -5.37
C ILE A 85 13.96 -6.39 -4.82
N LYS A 86 15.15 -6.36 -4.20
CA LYS A 86 15.72 -5.15 -3.62
C LYS A 86 15.94 -4.05 -4.64
N GLU A 87 16.37 -4.42 -5.84
CA GLU A 87 16.73 -3.48 -6.91
C GLU A 87 15.54 -3.17 -7.82
N LEU A 88 14.71 -4.19 -8.10
CA LEU A 88 13.65 -4.06 -9.09
C LEU A 88 12.30 -3.65 -8.52
N LEU A 89 12.06 -3.84 -7.21
CA LEU A 89 10.82 -3.36 -6.59
C LEU A 89 10.63 -1.84 -6.75
N PRO A 90 11.65 -0.98 -6.50
CA PRO A 90 11.53 0.46 -6.73
C PRO A 90 11.32 0.85 -8.20
N ILE A 91 11.61 -0.06 -9.13
CA ILE A 91 11.42 0.15 -10.57
C ILE A 91 9.98 -0.16 -10.99
N ILE A 92 9.41 -1.27 -10.49
CA ILE A 92 8.04 -1.67 -10.85
C ILE A 92 6.96 -1.02 -9.97
N TYR A 93 7.37 -0.41 -8.84
CA TYR A 93 6.49 0.25 -7.89
C TYR A 93 7.09 1.60 -7.47
N THR A 94 6.76 2.09 -6.26
CA THR A 94 7.25 3.38 -5.74
C THR A 94 8.79 3.37 -5.57
N PRO A 95 9.53 4.40 -6.06
CA PRO A 95 9.04 5.68 -6.58
C PRO A 95 8.77 5.72 -8.11
N THR A 96 9.33 4.84 -8.91
CA THR A 96 9.29 4.91 -10.39
C THR A 96 7.88 4.86 -10.97
N ILE A 97 6.94 4.22 -10.25
CA ILE A 97 5.55 4.13 -10.69
C ILE A 97 4.91 5.51 -10.87
N GLY A 98 5.33 6.53 -10.11
CA GLY A 98 4.88 7.90 -10.29
C GLY A 98 5.23 8.46 -11.67
N ASP A 99 6.47 8.22 -12.15
CA ASP A 99 6.90 8.59 -13.48
C ASP A 99 6.13 7.80 -14.56
N ALA A 100 5.85 6.53 -14.30
CA ALA A 100 5.04 5.70 -15.20
C ALA A 100 3.61 6.24 -15.34
N VAL A 101 2.96 6.65 -14.24
CA VAL A 101 1.63 7.29 -14.23
C VAL A 101 1.66 8.58 -15.05
N MET A 102 2.63 9.46 -14.78
CA MET A 102 2.73 10.75 -15.46
C MET A 102 2.91 10.60 -16.98
N ASN A 103 3.48 9.50 -17.45
CA ASN A 103 3.79 9.26 -18.84
C ASN A 103 2.96 8.13 -19.50
N TYR A 104 1.95 7.59 -18.80
CA TYR A 104 1.22 6.40 -19.25
C TYR A 104 0.59 6.58 -20.63
N SER A 105 -0.16 7.66 -20.84
CA SER A 105 -0.84 7.89 -22.12
C SER A 105 0.13 8.03 -23.30
N ASN A 106 1.31 8.60 -23.08
CA ASN A 106 2.35 8.75 -24.11
C ASN A 106 3.12 7.45 -24.38
N ASN A 107 3.19 6.56 -23.41
CA ASN A 107 3.93 5.29 -23.47
C ASN A 107 3.02 4.08 -23.61
N PHE A 108 1.73 4.28 -23.93
CA PHE A 108 0.75 3.19 -23.98
C PHE A 108 1.13 2.13 -25.01
N ASP A 109 1.38 0.91 -24.52
CA ASP A 109 1.71 -0.29 -25.31
C ASP A 109 0.73 -1.44 -25.04
N GLY A 110 -0.44 -1.12 -24.53
CA GLY A 110 -1.48 -2.09 -24.24
C GLY A 110 -2.01 -2.00 -22.81
N PRO A 111 -3.15 -2.69 -22.53
CA PRO A 111 -3.86 -2.57 -21.27
C PRO A 111 -3.22 -3.30 -20.08
N SER A 112 -2.14 -4.06 -20.29
CA SER A 112 -1.47 -4.86 -19.25
C SER A 112 -2.41 -5.78 -18.43
N GLY A 113 -3.55 -6.15 -19.02
CA GLY A 113 -4.60 -6.95 -18.39
C GLY A 113 -5.57 -6.15 -17.52
N ALA A 114 -5.50 -4.81 -17.54
CA ALA A 114 -6.42 -3.96 -16.80
C ALA A 114 -7.79 -3.82 -17.47
N VAL A 115 -8.81 -3.59 -16.65
CA VAL A 115 -10.16 -3.23 -17.06
C VAL A 115 -10.36 -1.74 -16.87
N PHE A 116 -10.87 -1.09 -17.91
CA PHE A 116 -11.17 0.34 -17.91
C PHE A 116 -12.68 0.51 -17.85
N LEU A 117 -13.17 1.17 -16.81
CA LEU A 117 -14.59 1.45 -16.59
C LEU A 117 -14.82 2.96 -16.67
N SER A 118 -15.81 3.39 -17.43
CA SER A 118 -16.21 4.80 -17.50
C SER A 118 -17.47 5.05 -16.66
N VAL A 119 -17.45 6.11 -15.85
CA VAL A 119 -18.63 6.53 -15.06
C VAL A 119 -19.81 6.91 -15.98
N GLU A 120 -19.54 7.26 -17.23
CA GLU A 120 -20.58 7.52 -18.25
C GLU A 120 -21.33 6.25 -18.71
N HIS A 121 -20.75 5.06 -18.48
CA HIS A 121 -21.23 3.78 -18.99
C HIS A 121 -21.45 2.73 -17.90
N LYS A 122 -22.24 3.07 -16.89
CA LYS A 122 -22.57 2.19 -15.74
C LYS A 122 -23.14 0.83 -16.16
N ASP A 123 -23.90 0.79 -17.24
CA ASP A 123 -24.51 -0.41 -17.80
C ASP A 123 -23.52 -1.42 -18.40
N LEU A 124 -22.29 -1.00 -18.69
CA LEU A 124 -21.26 -1.85 -19.28
C LEU A 124 -20.31 -2.51 -18.26
N ILE A 125 -20.45 -2.22 -16.96
CA ILE A 125 -19.56 -2.74 -15.91
C ILE A 125 -19.49 -4.28 -15.94
N GLU A 126 -20.63 -4.97 -16.01
CA GLU A 126 -20.67 -6.45 -16.00
C GLU A 126 -19.96 -7.04 -17.23
N GLU A 127 -20.18 -6.46 -18.39
CA GLU A 127 -19.53 -6.90 -19.63
C GLU A 127 -18.01 -6.66 -19.57
N ALA A 128 -17.59 -5.47 -19.14
CA ALA A 128 -16.17 -5.12 -19.03
C ALA A 128 -15.42 -6.04 -18.06
N LEU A 129 -15.98 -6.31 -16.88
CA LEU A 129 -15.38 -7.22 -15.90
C LEU A 129 -15.30 -8.66 -16.44
N LYS A 130 -16.34 -9.15 -17.14
CA LYS A 130 -16.30 -10.46 -17.79
C LYS A 130 -15.24 -10.54 -18.90
N ASN A 131 -15.06 -9.47 -19.67
CA ASN A 131 -14.05 -9.41 -20.71
C ASN A 131 -12.64 -9.44 -20.11
N GLY A 132 -12.40 -8.71 -19.01
CA GLY A 132 -11.12 -8.72 -18.30
C GLY A 132 -10.79 -10.06 -17.65
N ALA A 133 -11.79 -10.80 -17.15
CA ALA A 133 -11.62 -12.10 -16.49
C ALA A 133 -11.68 -13.30 -17.44
N LYS A 134 -11.91 -13.10 -18.74
CA LYS A 134 -12.27 -14.16 -19.70
C LYS A 134 -11.30 -15.32 -19.79
N ASP A 135 -10.00 -15.04 -19.73
CA ASP A 135 -8.93 -16.03 -19.84
C ASP A 135 -8.25 -16.30 -18.47
N LEU A 136 -8.84 -15.82 -17.38
CA LEU A 136 -8.35 -15.98 -16.02
C LEU A 136 -9.16 -17.08 -15.30
N ASP A 137 -8.53 -17.67 -14.28
CA ASP A 137 -9.19 -18.59 -13.35
C ASP A 137 -10.20 -17.81 -12.47
N GLU A 138 -10.49 -18.28 -11.27
CA GLU A 138 -11.31 -17.54 -10.32
C GLU A 138 -10.62 -16.24 -9.89
N ILE A 139 -11.26 -15.08 -10.07
CA ILE A 139 -10.74 -13.80 -9.56
C ILE A 139 -10.96 -13.74 -8.06
N LYS A 140 -9.86 -13.62 -7.32
CA LYS A 140 -9.82 -13.58 -5.85
C LYS A 140 -9.50 -12.20 -5.31
N LEU A 141 -8.89 -11.34 -6.13
CA LEU A 141 -8.48 -9.98 -5.76
C LEU A 141 -8.71 -9.03 -6.93
N ILE A 142 -9.38 -7.93 -6.64
CA ILE A 142 -9.48 -6.77 -7.53
C ILE A 142 -8.81 -5.60 -6.83
N VAL A 143 -7.81 -4.97 -7.47
CA VAL A 143 -7.31 -3.67 -7.05
C VAL A 143 -7.90 -2.63 -7.98
N VAL A 144 -8.59 -1.65 -7.41
CA VAL A 144 -9.32 -0.62 -8.15
C VAL A 144 -8.87 0.77 -7.74
N THR A 145 -8.75 1.67 -8.73
CA THR A 145 -8.45 3.09 -8.53
C THR A 145 -9.34 3.96 -9.41
N ASP A 146 -9.61 5.20 -9.00
CA ASP A 146 -10.13 6.25 -9.88
C ASP A 146 -9.05 7.28 -10.27
N GLY A 147 -7.83 7.12 -9.75
CA GLY A 147 -6.66 7.94 -10.06
C GLY A 147 -6.76 9.39 -9.62
N GLU A 148 -7.69 9.75 -8.70
CA GLU A 148 -7.84 11.11 -8.19
C GLU A 148 -6.75 11.47 -7.16
N GLY A 149 -6.35 10.50 -6.33
CA GLY A 149 -5.48 10.70 -5.19
C GLY A 149 -4.12 10.04 -5.30
N VAL A 150 -3.52 9.96 -6.50
CA VAL A 150 -2.22 9.30 -6.68
C VAL A 150 -1.17 9.93 -5.76
N LEU A 151 -0.58 9.09 -4.90
CA LEU A 151 0.29 9.54 -3.80
C LEU A 151 1.38 10.53 -4.23
N GLY A 152 1.32 11.71 -3.65
CA GLY A 152 2.31 12.79 -3.84
C GLY A 152 2.20 13.56 -5.17
N ILE A 153 1.44 13.07 -6.16
CA ILE A 153 1.32 13.69 -7.49
C ILE A 153 -0.10 14.10 -7.87
N GLY A 154 -1.12 13.71 -7.10
CA GLY A 154 -2.51 14.17 -7.24
C GLY A 154 -3.31 13.44 -8.31
N ASP A 155 -4.21 14.17 -8.99
CA ASP A 155 -5.15 13.63 -9.97
C ASP A 155 -4.47 13.33 -11.31
N TRP A 156 -4.48 12.05 -11.70
CA TRP A 156 -3.95 11.55 -12.98
C TRP A 156 -4.99 10.77 -13.79
N GLY A 157 -6.26 10.75 -13.34
CA GLY A 157 -7.34 10.10 -14.06
C GLY A 157 -7.00 8.65 -14.45
N VAL A 158 -7.31 8.30 -15.72
CA VAL A 158 -7.09 6.93 -16.24
C VAL A 158 -5.62 6.47 -16.18
N ASN A 159 -4.66 7.40 -16.16
CA ASN A 159 -3.24 7.06 -16.06
C ASN A 159 -2.91 6.35 -14.73
N GLY A 160 -3.77 6.48 -13.70
CA GLY A 160 -3.70 5.73 -12.44
C GLY A 160 -3.70 4.21 -12.60
N VAL A 161 -4.06 3.68 -13.78
CA VAL A 161 -4.00 2.24 -14.06
C VAL A 161 -2.62 1.64 -13.78
N SER A 162 -1.53 2.37 -13.99
CA SER A 162 -0.17 1.92 -13.70
C SER A 162 -0.01 1.55 -12.22
N ILE A 163 -0.67 2.27 -11.30
CA ILE A 163 -0.64 2.00 -9.86
C ILE A 163 -1.21 0.60 -9.57
N VAL A 164 -2.44 0.31 -10.05
CA VAL A 164 -3.11 -0.96 -9.73
C VAL A 164 -2.39 -2.16 -10.37
N VAL A 165 -1.82 -1.99 -11.56
CA VAL A 165 -0.99 -3.02 -12.21
C VAL A 165 0.29 -3.26 -11.41
N GLY A 166 1.01 -2.20 -11.02
CA GLY A 166 2.21 -2.28 -10.19
C GLY A 166 1.92 -2.91 -8.82
N LYS A 167 0.82 -2.52 -8.18
CA LYS A 167 0.40 -3.06 -6.88
C LYS A 167 0.13 -4.56 -6.96
N LEU A 168 -0.58 -5.03 -7.99
CA LEU A 168 -0.82 -6.45 -8.21
C LEU A 168 0.47 -7.22 -8.53
N ALA A 169 1.44 -6.58 -9.20
CA ALA A 169 2.76 -7.18 -9.38
C ALA A 169 3.46 -7.42 -8.03
N VAL A 170 3.36 -6.46 -7.10
CA VAL A 170 3.90 -6.62 -5.73
C VAL A 170 3.16 -7.72 -4.96
N TYR A 171 1.84 -7.83 -5.06
CA TYR A 171 1.07 -8.94 -4.49
C TYR A 171 1.61 -10.31 -4.91
N THR A 172 1.91 -10.47 -6.20
CA THR A 172 2.46 -11.72 -6.72
C THR A 172 3.90 -11.96 -6.25
N VAL A 173 4.77 -10.96 -6.35
CA VAL A 173 6.19 -11.11 -6.01
C VAL A 173 6.40 -11.33 -4.51
N ALA A 174 5.68 -10.60 -3.66
CA ALA A 174 5.83 -10.63 -2.21
C ALA A 174 5.07 -11.77 -1.55
N ALA A 175 3.80 -11.97 -1.91
CA ALA A 175 2.94 -12.96 -1.25
C ALA A 175 2.69 -14.22 -2.09
N GLY A 176 3.15 -14.26 -3.34
CA GLY A 176 2.88 -15.40 -4.23
C GLY A 176 1.39 -15.52 -4.59
N ILE A 177 0.65 -14.42 -4.67
CA ILE A 177 -0.72 -14.46 -5.19
C ILE A 177 -0.65 -14.76 -6.68
N ASN A 178 -1.37 -15.80 -7.11
CA ASN A 178 -1.35 -16.22 -8.51
C ASN A 178 -1.83 -15.09 -9.43
N PRO A 179 -1.03 -14.65 -10.41
CA PRO A 179 -1.38 -13.54 -11.29
C PRO A 179 -2.59 -13.82 -12.20
N ARG A 180 -3.08 -15.05 -12.25
CA ARG A 180 -4.34 -15.41 -12.92
C ARG A 180 -5.58 -15.12 -12.07
N ASN A 181 -5.41 -14.96 -10.76
CA ASN A 181 -6.51 -14.72 -9.82
C ASN A 181 -6.70 -13.24 -9.46
N VAL A 182 -6.05 -12.33 -10.17
CA VAL A 182 -6.09 -10.89 -9.87
C VAL A 182 -6.58 -10.08 -11.06
N LEU A 183 -7.27 -8.98 -10.79
CA LEU A 183 -7.81 -8.09 -11.83
C LEU A 183 -7.52 -6.62 -11.48
N PRO A 184 -6.67 -5.93 -12.25
CA PRO A 184 -6.51 -4.49 -12.12
C PRO A 184 -7.70 -3.78 -12.78
N VAL A 185 -8.28 -2.80 -12.06
CA VAL A 185 -9.41 -2.00 -12.55
C VAL A 185 -9.12 -0.53 -12.38
N VAL A 186 -9.39 0.27 -13.41
CA VAL A 186 -9.41 1.73 -13.30
C VAL A 186 -10.80 2.25 -13.66
N ILE A 187 -11.29 3.18 -12.84
CA ILE A 187 -12.56 3.88 -13.02
C ILE A 187 -12.25 5.27 -13.58
N ASP A 188 -12.60 5.49 -14.84
CA ASP A 188 -12.49 6.81 -15.45
C ASP A 188 -13.72 7.65 -15.10
N ALA A 189 -13.52 8.58 -14.19
CA ALA A 189 -14.52 9.56 -13.76
C ALA A 189 -14.24 10.96 -14.35
N GLY A 190 -13.35 11.06 -15.35
CA GLY A 190 -12.75 12.32 -15.79
C GLY A 190 -11.59 12.73 -14.89
N THR A 191 -11.09 13.94 -15.07
CA THR A 191 -9.95 14.46 -14.30
C THR A 191 -10.06 15.97 -14.06
N ASN A 192 -9.57 16.44 -12.90
CA ASN A 192 -9.40 17.87 -12.64
C ASN A 192 -8.00 18.38 -12.97
N ASN A 193 -7.15 17.51 -13.54
CA ASN A 193 -5.80 17.89 -13.98
C ASN A 193 -5.87 18.60 -15.34
N GLU A 194 -5.73 19.93 -15.31
CA GLU A 194 -5.77 20.76 -16.52
C GLU A 194 -4.74 20.35 -17.58
N LYS A 195 -3.59 19.79 -17.19
CA LYS A 195 -2.59 19.31 -18.14
C LYS A 195 -3.13 18.15 -18.95
N LEU A 196 -3.81 17.20 -18.31
CA LEU A 196 -4.42 16.05 -18.98
C LEU A 196 -5.62 16.47 -19.85
N LEU A 197 -6.48 17.36 -19.34
CA LEU A 197 -7.61 17.87 -20.12
C LEU A 197 -7.19 18.54 -21.44
N ASN A 198 -6.02 19.20 -21.44
CA ASN A 198 -5.47 19.89 -22.60
C ASN A 198 -4.49 19.03 -23.43
N ASP A 199 -4.13 17.84 -22.97
CA ASP A 199 -3.24 16.93 -23.69
C ASP A 199 -4.02 16.18 -24.78
N PRO A 200 -3.67 16.36 -26.09
CA PRO A 200 -4.32 15.64 -27.17
C PRO A 200 -4.13 14.11 -27.08
N PHE A 201 -3.09 13.64 -26.41
CA PHE A 201 -2.73 12.22 -26.29
C PHE A 201 -3.28 11.56 -25.04
N TYR A 202 -3.91 12.30 -24.11
CA TYR A 202 -4.53 11.71 -22.93
C TYR A 202 -5.61 10.68 -23.34
N LEU A 203 -5.52 9.48 -22.76
CA LEU A 203 -6.36 8.34 -23.12
C LEU A 203 -7.66 8.25 -22.32
N GLY A 204 -7.82 9.04 -21.25
CA GLY A 204 -9.04 9.10 -20.45
C GLY A 204 -10.07 10.09 -20.98
N GLU A 205 -11.20 10.15 -20.29
CA GLU A 205 -12.28 11.07 -20.60
C GLU A 205 -11.87 12.53 -20.36
N LYS A 206 -12.05 13.39 -21.37
CA LYS A 206 -11.59 14.80 -21.35
C LYS A 206 -12.65 15.73 -20.82
N HIS A 207 -13.11 15.48 -19.60
CA HIS A 207 -14.01 16.37 -18.84
C HIS A 207 -13.61 16.42 -17.36
N LEU A 208 -14.10 17.44 -16.65
CA LEU A 208 -13.91 17.55 -15.21
C LEU A 208 -14.51 16.33 -14.50
N ARG A 209 -13.91 15.95 -13.37
CA ARG A 209 -14.36 14.80 -12.59
C ARG A 209 -15.84 14.88 -12.26
N ILE A 210 -16.49 13.75 -12.38
CA ILE A 210 -17.85 13.51 -11.93
C ILE A 210 -17.80 13.17 -10.45
N TYR A 211 -18.65 13.86 -9.67
CA TYR A 211 -18.84 13.66 -8.24
C TYR A 211 -20.33 13.50 -7.91
N GLY A 212 -20.61 13.19 -6.64
CA GLY A 212 -21.96 13.11 -6.09
C GLY A 212 -22.76 11.92 -6.62
N GLU A 213 -24.06 12.05 -6.69
CA GLU A 213 -25.02 10.95 -6.92
C GLU A 213 -24.64 10.03 -8.10
N LYS A 214 -24.24 10.59 -9.23
CA LYS A 214 -23.86 9.80 -10.42
C LYS A 214 -22.61 8.94 -10.16
N TYR A 215 -21.63 9.49 -9.45
CA TYR A 215 -20.43 8.75 -9.06
C TYR A 215 -20.77 7.68 -8.03
N ASP A 216 -21.56 8.01 -7.02
CA ASP A 216 -21.93 7.10 -5.94
C ASP A 216 -22.74 5.92 -6.47
N GLU A 217 -23.70 6.16 -7.37
CA GLU A 217 -24.44 5.10 -8.06
C GLU A 217 -23.55 4.19 -8.91
N PHE A 218 -22.52 4.76 -9.54
CA PHE A 218 -21.55 3.97 -10.30
C PHE A 218 -20.74 3.05 -9.39
N ILE A 219 -20.23 3.57 -8.28
CA ILE A 219 -19.49 2.76 -7.27
C ILE A 219 -20.40 1.67 -6.69
N ASP A 220 -21.67 1.99 -6.41
CA ASP A 220 -22.65 1.00 -5.93
C ASP A 220 -22.82 -0.16 -6.92
N GLU A 221 -22.99 0.15 -8.20
CA GLU A 221 -23.14 -0.88 -9.24
C GLU A 221 -21.83 -1.65 -9.45
N PHE A 222 -20.67 -0.99 -9.44
CA PHE A 222 -19.38 -1.66 -9.51
C PHE A 222 -19.19 -2.68 -8.38
N VAL A 223 -19.45 -2.28 -7.15
CA VAL A 223 -19.34 -3.16 -5.96
C VAL A 223 -20.34 -4.33 -6.09
N LYS A 224 -21.58 -4.06 -6.43
CA LYS A 224 -22.64 -5.07 -6.60
C LYS A 224 -22.28 -6.08 -7.69
N VAL A 225 -21.85 -5.62 -8.86
CA VAL A 225 -21.49 -6.47 -9.99
C VAL A 225 -20.23 -7.29 -9.68
N SER A 226 -19.21 -6.68 -9.08
CA SER A 226 -17.99 -7.38 -8.67
C SER A 226 -18.30 -8.53 -7.70
N ASN A 227 -19.10 -8.29 -6.68
CA ASN A 227 -19.51 -9.35 -5.73
C ASN A 227 -20.42 -10.42 -6.35
N LYS A 228 -21.25 -10.05 -7.35
CA LYS A 228 -22.08 -11.00 -8.11
C LYS A 228 -21.21 -11.94 -8.95
N LEU A 229 -20.23 -11.40 -9.66
CA LEU A 229 -19.35 -12.17 -10.54
C LEU A 229 -18.30 -12.97 -9.76
N PHE A 230 -17.78 -12.38 -8.68
CA PHE A 230 -16.69 -12.93 -7.86
C PHE A 230 -17.08 -12.92 -6.37
N PRO A 231 -17.94 -13.84 -5.90
CA PRO A 231 -18.59 -13.74 -4.57
C PRO A 231 -17.67 -13.77 -3.35
N LYS A 232 -16.40 -14.17 -3.54
CA LYS A 232 -15.40 -14.28 -2.47
C LYS A 232 -14.19 -13.35 -2.71
N VAL A 233 -14.35 -12.36 -3.60
CA VAL A 233 -13.30 -11.44 -3.98
C VAL A 233 -12.96 -10.47 -2.85
N LEU A 234 -11.68 -10.15 -2.72
CA LEU A 234 -11.24 -8.96 -1.99
C LEU A 234 -11.27 -7.77 -2.94
N LEU A 235 -12.03 -6.72 -2.59
CA LEU A 235 -11.97 -5.43 -3.26
C LEU A 235 -10.99 -4.51 -2.54
N HIS A 236 -9.86 -4.23 -3.15
CA HIS A 236 -8.84 -3.33 -2.65
C HIS A 236 -8.96 -1.98 -3.36
N PHE A 237 -9.32 -0.94 -2.62
CA PHE A 237 -9.42 0.45 -3.09
C PHE A 237 -8.09 1.16 -2.90
N GLU A 238 -7.64 1.89 -3.94
CA GLU A 238 -6.33 2.52 -4.02
C GLU A 238 -6.38 3.87 -4.70
N ASP A 239 -5.73 4.88 -4.14
CA ASP A 239 -5.55 6.22 -4.74
C ASP A 239 -6.87 6.93 -5.14
N PHE A 240 -7.93 6.71 -4.39
CA PHE A 240 -9.18 7.46 -4.51
C PHE A 240 -9.05 8.86 -3.90
N GLY A 241 -9.85 9.82 -4.39
CA GLY A 241 -9.95 11.14 -3.79
C GLY A 241 -10.32 11.08 -2.31
N ARG A 242 -9.76 11.97 -1.51
CA ARG A 242 -9.83 11.92 -0.03
C ARG A 242 -11.23 11.77 0.55
N SER A 243 -12.23 12.50 0.00
CA SER A 243 -13.62 12.40 0.42
C SER A 243 -14.22 11.05 0.01
N ASN A 244 -14.08 10.69 -1.25
CA ASN A 244 -14.64 9.46 -1.82
C ASN A 244 -14.05 8.21 -1.16
N ALA A 245 -12.73 8.18 -0.90
CA ALA A 245 -12.06 7.05 -0.27
C ALA A 245 -12.69 6.70 1.10
N ARG A 246 -12.93 7.71 1.95
CA ARG A 246 -13.52 7.50 3.27
C ARG A 246 -14.97 7.08 3.19
N ASP A 247 -15.77 7.76 2.37
CA ASP A 247 -17.20 7.46 2.22
C ASP A 247 -17.41 6.04 1.67
N ILE A 248 -16.61 5.61 0.70
CA ILE A 248 -16.61 4.24 0.17
C ILE A 248 -16.25 3.24 1.27
N LEU A 249 -15.18 3.48 2.01
CA LEU A 249 -14.75 2.59 3.08
C LEU A 249 -15.84 2.45 4.15
N GLU A 250 -16.38 3.54 4.67
CA GLU A 250 -17.43 3.53 5.70
C GLU A 250 -18.72 2.86 5.20
N LYS A 251 -19.07 3.05 3.92
CA LYS A 251 -20.26 2.44 3.32
C LYS A 251 -20.17 0.93 3.19
N TYR A 252 -18.99 0.39 2.93
CA TYR A 252 -18.85 -1.02 2.53
C TYR A 252 -18.06 -1.90 3.50
N ARG A 253 -17.20 -1.36 4.38
CA ARG A 253 -16.30 -2.15 5.23
C ARG A 253 -16.99 -3.25 6.06
N ASP A 254 -18.24 -3.05 6.45
CA ASP A 254 -19.03 -4.03 7.22
C ASP A 254 -19.95 -4.91 6.37
N LYS A 255 -20.03 -4.69 5.05
CA LYS A 255 -20.97 -5.37 4.16
C LYS A 255 -20.30 -6.36 3.21
N ILE A 256 -19.05 -6.10 2.84
CA ILE A 256 -18.30 -6.90 1.85
C ILE A 256 -16.84 -7.07 2.31
N CYS A 257 -16.13 -7.99 1.67
CA CYS A 257 -14.69 -8.12 1.87
C CYS A 257 -13.96 -7.02 1.09
N THR A 258 -13.60 -5.93 1.79
CA THR A 258 -12.95 -4.75 1.21
C THR A 258 -11.87 -4.19 2.12
N PHE A 259 -10.90 -3.53 1.51
CA PHE A 259 -9.76 -2.89 2.14
C PHE A 259 -9.39 -1.62 1.37
N ASN A 260 -9.05 -0.55 2.09
CA ASN A 260 -8.48 0.66 1.53
C ASN A 260 -7.07 0.85 2.07
N ASP A 261 -6.07 0.79 1.19
CA ASP A 261 -4.66 0.82 1.61
C ASP A 261 -4.20 2.20 2.09
N ASP A 262 -4.70 3.28 1.49
CA ASP A 262 -4.30 4.64 1.86
C ASP A 262 -4.76 5.02 3.27
N ILE A 263 -5.92 4.51 3.69
CA ILE A 263 -6.51 4.79 5.00
C ILE A 263 -6.09 3.72 6.00
N GLN A 264 -6.46 2.46 5.75
CA GLN A 264 -6.25 1.35 6.69
C GLN A 264 -4.81 0.86 6.67
N GLY A 265 -4.19 0.74 5.47
CA GLY A 265 -2.82 0.24 5.34
C GLY A 265 -1.81 1.14 6.04
N THR A 266 -1.90 2.44 5.85
CA THR A 266 -1.03 3.42 6.51
C THR A 266 -1.22 3.38 8.04
N GLY A 267 -2.47 3.25 8.51
CA GLY A 267 -2.77 3.09 9.94
C GLY A 267 -2.13 1.83 10.54
N VAL A 268 -2.25 0.69 9.86
CA VAL A 268 -1.65 -0.59 10.28
C VAL A 268 -0.13 -0.52 10.33
N MET A 269 0.52 0.14 9.37
CA MET A 269 1.98 0.34 9.40
C MET A 269 2.41 1.16 10.62
N MET A 270 1.62 2.15 11.04
CA MET A 270 1.91 2.91 12.27
C MET A 270 1.68 2.07 13.52
N VAL A 271 0.65 1.23 13.57
CA VAL A 271 0.45 0.25 14.67
C VAL A 271 1.63 -0.73 14.72
N SER A 272 2.13 -1.21 13.58
CA SER A 272 3.32 -2.06 13.52
C SER A 272 4.55 -1.37 14.12
N ALA A 273 4.78 -0.12 13.73
CA ALA A 273 5.88 0.70 14.28
C ALA A 273 5.70 0.91 15.79
N MET A 274 4.49 1.23 16.26
CA MET A 274 4.20 1.43 17.68
C MET A 274 4.38 0.14 18.50
N ASN A 275 4.04 -1.04 17.96
CA ASN A 275 4.31 -2.32 18.61
C ASN A 275 5.82 -2.57 18.75
N ALA A 276 6.60 -2.30 17.72
CA ALA A 276 8.06 -2.40 17.78
C ALA A 276 8.65 -1.40 18.79
N ILE A 277 8.19 -0.14 18.78
CA ILE A 277 8.57 0.91 19.73
C ILE A 277 8.21 0.50 21.17
N ALA A 278 7.04 -0.09 21.39
CA ALA A 278 6.63 -0.59 22.69
C ALA A 278 7.58 -1.67 23.25
N ARG A 279 8.11 -2.54 22.37
CA ARG A 279 9.12 -3.55 22.73
C ARG A 279 10.45 -2.89 23.14
N VAL A 280 10.94 -1.92 22.36
CA VAL A 280 12.20 -1.20 22.66
C VAL A 280 12.08 -0.39 23.96
N THR A 281 11.01 0.38 24.10
CA THR A 281 10.81 1.28 25.25
C THR A 281 10.26 0.57 26.49
N LYS A 282 9.84 -0.69 26.37
CA LYS A 282 9.12 -1.46 27.41
C LYS A 282 7.86 -0.75 27.91
N LYS A 283 7.27 0.08 27.06
CA LYS A 283 6.07 0.87 27.35
C LYS A 283 4.96 0.45 26.40
N PRO A 284 3.83 -0.11 26.89
CA PRO A 284 2.73 -0.55 26.03
C PRO A 284 2.12 0.64 25.28
N ILE A 285 1.51 0.39 24.11
CA ILE A 285 0.95 1.44 23.24
C ILE A 285 -0.04 2.34 24.00
N LYS A 286 -0.86 1.76 24.86
CA LYS A 286 -1.85 2.49 25.67
C LYS A 286 -1.27 3.57 26.58
N ASP A 287 0.02 3.50 26.92
CA ASP A 287 0.69 4.47 27.79
C ASP A 287 1.39 5.58 27.00
N HIS A 288 1.41 5.51 25.68
CA HIS A 288 1.95 6.56 24.85
C HIS A 288 1.00 7.75 24.74
N LYS A 289 1.55 8.97 24.75
CA LYS A 289 0.89 10.19 24.31
C LYS A 289 1.36 10.52 22.92
N ILE A 290 0.45 10.74 22.00
CA ILE A 290 0.73 10.81 20.57
C ILE A 290 0.33 12.19 20.05
N VAL A 291 1.29 12.93 19.48
CA VAL A 291 1.01 14.10 18.66
C VAL A 291 1.03 13.67 17.19
N VAL A 292 -0.04 13.97 16.46
CA VAL A 292 -0.14 13.78 15.01
C VAL A 292 -0.15 15.15 14.34
N PHE A 293 0.86 15.42 13.54
CA PHE A 293 1.02 16.67 12.81
C PHE A 293 0.55 16.49 11.36
N GLY A 294 -0.69 16.90 11.08
CA GLY A 294 -1.44 16.70 9.86
C GLY A 294 -2.75 15.97 10.14
N GLY A 295 -3.84 16.73 10.38
CA GLY A 295 -5.19 16.22 10.68
C GLY A 295 -5.99 15.82 9.44
N GLY A 296 -5.34 15.43 8.34
CA GLY A 296 -5.98 14.94 7.12
C GLY A 296 -6.45 13.50 7.23
N THR A 297 -6.89 12.92 6.11
CA THR A 297 -7.43 11.54 6.04
C THR A 297 -6.44 10.50 6.58
N ALA A 298 -5.17 10.58 6.19
CA ALA A 298 -4.13 9.66 6.66
C ALA A 298 -3.88 9.82 8.16
N GLY A 299 -3.72 11.06 8.66
CA GLY A 299 -3.48 11.32 10.09
C GLY A 299 -4.63 10.84 10.98
N ILE A 300 -5.88 11.07 10.58
CA ILE A 300 -7.06 10.58 11.30
C ILE A 300 -7.16 9.04 11.21
N GLY A 301 -6.88 8.45 10.04
CA GLY A 301 -6.86 6.98 9.88
C GLY A 301 -5.82 6.32 10.79
N ILE A 302 -4.65 6.93 10.95
CA ILE A 302 -3.61 6.48 11.90
C ILE A 302 -4.13 6.56 13.33
N CYS A 303 -4.75 7.68 13.70
CA CYS A 303 -5.35 7.82 15.04
C CYS A 303 -6.39 6.72 15.29
N ASP A 304 -7.26 6.43 14.32
CA ASP A 304 -8.31 5.42 14.45
C ASP A 304 -7.73 4.02 14.68
N GLN A 305 -6.68 3.62 13.95
CA GLN A 305 -6.05 2.30 14.12
C GLN A 305 -5.27 2.18 15.44
N ILE A 306 -4.55 3.22 15.86
CA ILE A 306 -3.84 3.20 17.14
C ILE A 306 -4.83 3.28 18.31
N LEU A 307 -5.94 4.01 18.17
CA LEU A 307 -7.03 4.07 19.15
C LEU A 307 -7.59 2.67 19.40
N PHE A 308 -7.93 1.94 18.33
CA PHE A 308 -8.41 0.57 18.41
C PHE A 308 -7.41 -0.34 19.16
N GLU A 309 -6.11 -0.20 18.86
CA GLU A 309 -5.07 -0.97 19.58
C GLU A 309 -4.99 -0.61 21.08
N MET A 310 -5.16 0.66 21.44
CA MET A 310 -5.20 1.09 22.85
C MET A 310 -6.40 0.54 23.58
N GLU A 311 -7.57 0.46 22.93
CA GLU A 311 -8.78 -0.16 23.46
C GLU A 311 -8.59 -1.67 23.66
N ASN A 312 -7.98 -2.37 22.71
CA ASN A 312 -7.62 -3.79 22.84
C ASN A 312 -6.66 -4.05 24.01
N GLN A 313 -5.80 -3.06 24.34
CA GLN A 313 -4.93 -3.10 25.50
C GLN A 313 -5.64 -2.67 26.81
N GLY A 314 -6.95 -2.48 26.78
CA GLY A 314 -7.83 -2.31 27.94
C GLY A 314 -8.11 -0.87 28.37
N LEU A 315 -7.83 0.14 27.55
CA LEU A 315 -8.36 1.49 27.80
C LEU A 315 -9.83 1.58 27.38
N SER A 316 -10.60 2.38 28.10
CA SER A 316 -11.90 2.83 27.61
C SER A 316 -11.72 3.77 26.39
N HIS A 317 -12.77 3.90 25.58
CA HIS A 317 -12.76 4.79 24.41
C HIS A 317 -12.33 6.23 24.76
N GLU A 318 -12.86 6.78 25.85
CA GLU A 318 -12.52 8.13 26.32
C GLU A 318 -11.06 8.24 26.78
N GLU A 319 -10.55 7.26 27.54
CA GLU A 319 -9.15 7.25 27.95
C GLU A 319 -8.20 7.15 26.77
N ALA A 320 -8.54 6.32 25.76
CA ALA A 320 -7.76 6.18 24.54
C ALA A 320 -7.78 7.48 23.72
N LEU A 321 -8.95 8.11 23.50
CA LEU A 321 -9.06 9.42 22.83
C LEU A 321 -8.20 10.50 23.51
N ASN A 322 -8.10 10.46 24.82
CA ASN A 322 -7.30 11.43 25.57
C ASN A 322 -5.79 11.27 25.37
N ARG A 323 -5.32 10.22 24.71
CA ARG A 323 -3.91 10.03 24.36
C ARG A 323 -3.48 10.77 23.10
N PHE A 324 -4.42 11.22 22.25
CA PHE A 324 -4.12 11.85 20.95
C PHE A 324 -4.24 13.36 21.01
N TYR A 325 -3.33 14.04 20.30
CA TYR A 325 -3.28 15.49 20.11
C TYR A 325 -3.01 15.73 18.62
N VAL A 326 -4.02 16.13 17.88
CA VAL A 326 -3.94 16.30 16.42
C VAL A 326 -3.74 17.77 16.10
N ILE A 327 -2.70 18.06 15.33
CA ILE A 327 -2.36 19.42 14.87
C ILE A 327 -2.65 19.50 13.37
N ASP A 328 -3.33 20.55 12.94
CA ASP A 328 -3.55 20.87 11.54
C ASP A 328 -3.16 22.33 11.27
N ARG A 329 -3.47 22.86 10.10
CA ARG A 329 -3.06 24.21 9.63
C ARG A 329 -3.34 25.36 10.60
N PHE A 330 -4.27 25.21 11.52
CA PHE A 330 -4.62 26.22 12.54
C PHE A 330 -4.07 25.89 13.94
N GLY A 331 -3.19 24.90 14.06
CA GLY A 331 -2.65 24.42 15.33
C GLY A 331 -3.37 23.18 15.85
N LEU A 332 -3.31 22.96 17.17
CA LEU A 332 -3.97 21.86 17.84
C LEU A 332 -5.49 21.94 17.62
N ILE A 333 -6.07 20.84 17.17
CA ILE A 333 -7.52 20.75 16.94
C ILE A 333 -8.25 20.79 18.28
N THR A 334 -9.03 21.85 18.46
CA THR A 334 -9.87 22.09 19.65
C THR A 334 -11.32 22.25 19.26
N ASN A 335 -12.22 22.04 20.22
CA ASN A 335 -13.68 22.03 20.00
C ASN A 335 -14.30 23.39 19.68
N ASP A 336 -13.54 24.47 19.81
CA ASP A 336 -13.93 25.85 19.46
C ASP A 336 -13.54 26.24 18.03
N LEU A 337 -12.82 25.38 17.29
CA LEU A 337 -12.51 25.58 15.89
C LEU A 337 -13.74 25.30 14.99
N GLU A 338 -13.94 26.18 14.00
CA GLU A 338 -14.99 26.01 12.99
C GLU A 338 -14.54 25.09 11.84
N ASN A 339 -15.49 24.51 11.12
CA ASN A 339 -15.28 23.73 9.90
C ASN A 339 -14.41 22.45 10.07
N LEU A 340 -14.44 21.84 11.25
CA LEU A 340 -13.82 20.54 11.45
C LEU A 340 -14.57 19.42 10.70
N THR A 341 -13.82 18.51 10.09
CA THR A 341 -14.39 17.27 9.55
C THR A 341 -14.88 16.37 10.69
N GLU A 342 -15.77 15.43 10.43
CA GLU A 342 -16.24 14.46 11.43
C GLU A 342 -15.08 13.67 12.07
N GLY A 343 -14.09 13.27 11.28
CA GLY A 343 -12.89 12.63 11.80
C GLY A 343 -12.07 13.54 12.74
N GLN A 344 -11.95 14.81 12.42
CA GLN A 344 -11.26 15.78 13.29
C GLN A 344 -12.03 16.06 14.57
N LYS A 345 -13.36 16.17 14.53
CA LYS A 345 -14.21 16.37 15.71
C LYS A 345 -14.01 15.28 16.75
N LYS A 346 -13.81 14.04 16.33
CA LYS A 346 -13.55 12.89 17.21
C LYS A 346 -12.33 13.10 18.12
N TYR A 347 -11.28 13.76 17.59
CA TYR A 347 -10.01 13.99 18.30
C TYR A 347 -9.85 15.43 18.83
N ALA A 348 -10.85 16.29 18.65
CA ALA A 348 -10.81 17.66 19.12
C ALA A 348 -10.72 17.71 20.65
N LYS A 349 -9.77 18.49 21.17
CA LYS A 349 -9.60 18.69 22.61
C LYS A 349 -10.45 19.87 23.10
N ASN A 350 -10.82 19.85 24.38
CA ASN A 350 -11.44 21.03 24.96
C ASN A 350 -10.41 22.15 25.10
N ARG A 351 -10.68 23.32 24.52
CA ARG A 351 -9.79 24.49 24.67
C ARG A 351 -9.56 24.87 26.14
N SER A 352 -10.55 24.60 26.99
CA SER A 352 -10.47 24.87 28.43
C SER A 352 -9.49 23.98 29.21
N ASP A 353 -9.04 22.86 28.61
CA ASP A 353 -8.07 21.96 29.25
C ASP A 353 -6.64 22.52 29.18
N PHE A 354 -6.44 23.62 28.44
CA PHE A 354 -5.16 24.28 28.28
C PHE A 354 -5.18 25.68 28.89
N PRO A 355 -4.03 26.20 29.40
CA PRO A 355 -3.94 27.55 29.94
C PRO A 355 -4.44 28.56 28.91
N LYS A 356 -5.17 29.59 29.37
CA LYS A 356 -5.76 30.62 28.51
C LYS A 356 -4.73 31.34 27.62
N ASP A 357 -3.54 31.59 28.17
CA ASP A 357 -2.46 32.31 27.52
C ASP A 357 -1.51 31.37 26.72
N SER A 358 -1.78 30.06 26.66
CA SER A 358 -0.95 29.15 25.90
C SER A 358 -1.24 29.23 24.40
N SER A 359 -0.18 29.33 23.61
CA SER A 359 -0.27 29.12 22.16
C SER A 359 -0.50 27.64 21.87
N LEU A 360 -1.45 27.34 21.00
CA LEU A 360 -1.70 25.99 20.48
C LEU A 360 -1.44 25.92 18.96
N GLU A 361 -0.88 26.98 18.39
CA GLU A 361 -0.69 27.12 16.94
C GLU A 361 0.59 26.40 16.46
N LYS A 362 1.66 26.43 17.27
CA LYS A 362 2.96 25.90 16.89
C LYS A 362 3.18 24.51 17.49
N LEU A 363 3.82 23.65 16.72
CA LEU A 363 4.18 22.30 17.15
C LEU A 363 4.99 22.29 18.45
N GLU A 364 5.98 23.19 18.58
CA GLU A 364 6.85 23.28 19.75
C GLU A 364 6.07 23.61 21.02
N ASP A 365 5.12 24.54 20.92
CA ASP A 365 4.30 24.96 22.07
C ASP A 365 3.40 23.81 22.54
N VAL A 366 2.84 23.05 21.59
CA VAL A 366 2.03 21.86 21.90
C VAL A 366 2.89 20.76 22.51
N ILE A 367 4.10 20.49 21.99
CA ILE A 367 5.01 19.50 22.57
C ILE A 367 5.39 19.85 24.01
N GLU A 368 5.68 21.11 24.28
CA GLU A 368 6.04 21.59 25.62
C GLU A 368 4.90 21.40 26.63
N LEU A 369 3.66 21.67 26.21
CA LEU A 369 2.46 21.52 27.05
C LEU A 369 2.07 20.05 27.27
N VAL A 370 2.09 19.23 26.21
CA VAL A 370 1.58 17.87 26.20
C VAL A 370 2.63 16.86 26.67
N ARG A 371 3.91 17.12 26.40
CA ARG A 371 5.04 16.19 26.61
C ARG A 371 4.74 14.81 26.01
N PRO A 372 4.58 14.74 24.68
CA PRO A 372 4.26 13.47 24.02
C PRO A 372 5.46 12.53 24.02
N THR A 373 5.16 11.23 23.92
CA THR A 373 6.18 10.19 23.74
C THR A 373 6.40 9.85 22.26
N THR A 374 5.42 10.20 21.44
CA THR A 374 5.39 9.86 20.02
C THR A 374 4.93 11.07 19.21
N LEU A 375 5.66 11.37 18.14
CA LEU A 375 5.37 12.40 17.15
C LEU A 375 5.26 11.78 15.77
N ILE A 376 4.10 11.90 15.12
CA ILE A 376 3.82 11.37 13.78
C ILE A 376 3.53 12.54 12.85
N GLY A 377 4.19 12.58 11.69
CA GLY A 377 4.02 13.61 10.66
C GLY A 377 3.30 13.07 9.43
N THR A 378 2.19 13.72 9.08
CA THR A 378 1.35 13.42 7.91
C THR A 378 0.92 14.70 7.19
N SER A 379 1.66 15.77 7.38
CA SER A 379 1.30 17.13 6.93
C SER A 379 1.65 17.39 5.47
N GLY A 380 2.63 16.68 4.91
CA GLY A 380 3.22 16.99 3.61
C GLY A 380 4.04 18.27 3.58
N VAL A 381 4.36 18.86 4.75
CA VAL A 381 5.13 20.10 4.85
C VAL A 381 6.59 19.79 5.16
N PHE A 382 7.45 19.98 4.17
CA PHE A 382 8.88 19.74 4.32
C PHE A 382 9.49 20.52 5.48
N GLY A 383 10.24 19.81 6.34
CA GLY A 383 10.97 20.42 7.46
C GLY A 383 10.08 20.94 8.60
N ALA A 384 8.82 20.53 8.66
CA ALA A 384 7.87 20.98 9.71
C ALA A 384 8.30 20.55 11.13
N PHE A 385 9.08 19.48 11.27
CA PHE A 385 9.68 19.11 12.55
C PHE A 385 10.99 19.90 12.74
N SER A 386 10.88 21.05 13.37
CA SER A 386 12.03 21.90 13.65
C SER A 386 13.00 21.23 14.63
N GLU A 387 14.29 21.65 14.61
CA GLU A 387 15.29 21.20 15.57
C GLU A 387 14.83 21.40 17.02
N LYS A 388 14.12 22.53 17.29
CA LYS A 388 13.58 22.82 18.63
C LYS A 388 12.53 21.80 19.04
N ALA A 389 11.57 21.49 18.15
CA ALA A 389 10.53 20.49 18.40
C ALA A 389 11.12 19.11 18.71
N VAL A 390 12.12 18.68 17.91
CA VAL A 390 12.77 17.38 18.06
C VAL A 390 13.60 17.31 19.34
N LYS A 391 14.33 18.39 19.69
CA LYS A 391 15.07 18.47 20.95
C LYS A 391 14.17 18.42 22.18
N LEU A 392 13.00 19.06 22.15
CA LEU A 392 11.99 18.95 23.21
C LEU A 392 11.49 17.51 23.37
N MET A 393 11.26 16.78 22.26
CA MET A 393 10.92 15.36 22.33
C MET A 393 12.02 14.55 23.05
N ALA A 394 13.28 14.81 22.76
CA ALA A 394 14.43 14.12 23.39
C ALA A 394 14.71 14.56 24.84
N GLU A 395 14.26 15.75 25.24
CA GLU A 395 14.34 16.23 26.62
C GLU A 395 13.32 15.50 27.52
N PHE A 396 12.11 15.26 27.00
CA PHE A 396 11.04 14.65 27.78
C PHE A 396 11.05 13.11 27.75
N ASN A 397 11.82 12.49 26.84
CA ASN A 397 11.84 11.04 26.65
C ASN A 397 13.26 10.50 26.48
N GLU A 398 13.54 9.34 27.08
CA GLU A 398 14.79 8.61 26.86
C GLU A 398 14.94 8.13 25.41
N SER A 399 13.85 7.65 24.82
CA SER A 399 13.77 7.15 23.45
C SER A 399 12.50 7.68 22.78
N PRO A 400 12.48 8.94 22.29
CA PRO A 400 11.32 9.51 21.64
C PRO A 400 11.04 8.81 20.31
N ALA A 401 9.78 8.45 20.04
CA ALA A 401 9.37 7.96 18.72
C ALA A 401 9.05 9.16 17.82
N ILE A 402 9.77 9.30 16.70
CA ILE A 402 9.57 10.42 15.76
C ILE A 402 9.44 9.85 14.34
N MET A 403 8.27 9.97 13.76
CA MET A 403 7.87 9.31 12.52
C MET A 403 7.37 10.31 11.48
N PRO A 404 8.27 10.95 10.68
CA PRO A 404 7.88 11.77 9.53
C PRO A 404 7.51 10.85 8.37
N ILE A 405 6.21 10.60 8.15
CA ILE A 405 5.76 9.61 7.16
C ILE A 405 5.20 10.20 5.88
N SER A 406 5.24 11.51 5.72
CA SER A 406 4.84 12.14 4.44
C SER A 406 5.77 11.75 3.29
N ASN A 407 5.18 11.49 2.12
CA ASN A 407 5.84 11.11 0.87
C ASN A 407 5.57 12.15 -0.22
N PRO A 408 6.49 12.35 -1.18
CA PRO A 408 7.88 11.87 -1.25
C PRO A 408 8.80 12.60 -0.26
N THR A 409 10.11 12.33 -0.30
CA THR A 409 11.12 12.93 0.60
C THR A 409 11.06 14.47 0.63
N SER A 410 10.68 15.12 -0.48
CA SER A 410 10.48 16.58 -0.58
C SER A 410 9.29 17.09 0.22
N HIS A 411 8.44 16.22 0.77
CA HIS A 411 7.30 16.54 1.62
C HIS A 411 7.45 16.01 3.05
N SER A 412 8.56 15.33 3.34
CA SER A 412 8.83 14.77 4.67
C SER A 412 9.06 15.86 5.72
N GLU A 413 8.46 15.72 6.88
CA GLU A 413 8.54 16.69 7.97
C GLU A 413 9.94 16.85 8.54
N ALA A 414 10.81 15.82 8.42
CA ALA A 414 12.24 15.88 8.78
C ALA A 414 13.01 14.78 8.06
N THR A 415 14.33 14.93 7.95
CA THR A 415 15.20 13.84 7.50
C THR A 415 15.59 12.93 8.66
N ALA A 416 15.78 11.63 8.40
CA ALA A 416 16.25 10.69 9.42
C ALA A 416 17.60 11.11 10.01
N SER A 417 18.49 11.67 9.18
CA SER A 417 19.80 12.18 9.60
C SER A 417 19.68 13.29 10.63
N ASP A 418 18.77 14.25 10.43
CA ASP A 418 18.55 15.34 11.36
C ASP A 418 17.95 14.84 12.68
N LEU A 419 16.96 13.94 12.60
CA LEU A 419 16.32 13.36 13.78
C LEU A 419 17.33 12.62 14.67
N ILE A 420 18.19 11.80 14.09
CA ILE A 420 19.23 11.08 14.85
C ILE A 420 20.24 12.06 15.47
N LYS A 421 20.68 13.07 14.72
CA LYS A 421 21.64 14.07 15.22
C LYS A 421 21.05 14.97 16.32
N TRP A 422 19.85 15.51 16.11
CA TRP A 422 19.23 16.45 17.06
C TRP A 422 18.79 15.78 18.37
N THR A 423 18.63 14.46 18.37
CA THR A 423 18.30 13.66 19.56
C THR A 423 19.50 12.93 20.18
N ASP A 424 20.72 13.20 19.69
CA ASP A 424 21.94 12.48 20.12
C ASP A 424 21.82 10.95 20.03
N GLY A 425 21.20 10.46 18.94
CA GLY A 425 20.99 9.04 18.68
C GLY A 425 19.85 8.38 19.47
N LYS A 426 19.05 9.14 20.21
CA LYS A 426 17.97 8.57 21.06
C LYS A 426 16.68 8.28 20.32
N ALA A 427 16.42 8.96 19.19
CA ALA A 427 15.14 8.83 18.48
C ALA A 427 14.98 7.44 17.87
N LEU A 428 13.75 6.90 18.02
CA LEU A 428 13.25 5.76 17.26
C LEU A 428 12.57 6.32 16.01
N VAL A 429 13.19 6.11 14.85
CA VAL A 429 12.81 6.79 13.61
C VAL A 429 12.19 5.81 12.61
N VAL A 430 11.02 6.21 12.07
CA VAL A 430 10.38 5.58 10.91
C VAL A 430 10.04 6.68 9.91
N THR A 431 10.34 6.45 8.63
CA THR A 431 10.08 7.43 7.56
C THR A 431 9.11 6.87 6.52
N GLY A 432 8.35 7.75 5.85
CA GLY A 432 7.48 7.33 4.75
C GLY A 432 8.26 6.98 3.48
N SER A 433 9.30 7.75 3.17
CA SER A 433 10.18 7.50 2.02
C SER A 433 11.41 6.67 2.43
N PRO A 434 12.04 5.93 1.50
CA PRO A 434 13.30 5.24 1.77
C PRO A 434 14.37 6.20 2.31
N SER A 435 15.14 5.76 3.28
CA SER A 435 16.27 6.51 3.86
C SER A 435 17.50 5.61 3.96
N ASP A 436 18.64 6.19 3.61
CA ASP A 436 19.92 5.51 3.82
C ASP A 436 20.20 5.36 5.34
N PRO A 437 20.98 4.34 5.73
CA PRO A 437 21.42 4.20 7.11
C PRO A 437 22.21 5.43 7.57
N VAL A 438 21.91 5.91 8.79
CA VAL A 438 22.57 7.08 9.38
C VAL A 438 23.71 6.64 10.29
N LYS A 439 24.93 7.12 10.04
CA LYS A 439 26.08 6.89 10.92
C LYS A 439 26.22 8.06 11.90
N TYR A 440 26.15 7.78 13.19
CA TYR A 440 26.29 8.79 14.23
C TYR A 440 26.97 8.17 15.49
N ASN A 441 27.97 8.85 16.02
CA ASN A 441 28.74 8.43 17.23
C ASN A 441 29.18 6.95 17.25
N GLY A 442 29.61 6.42 16.08
CA GLY A 442 30.08 5.04 15.95
C GLY A 442 28.98 3.98 15.80
N VAL A 443 27.71 4.38 15.86
CA VAL A 443 26.54 3.53 15.61
C VAL A 443 26.01 3.75 14.19
N THR A 444 25.58 2.67 13.55
CA THR A 444 24.82 2.73 12.28
C THR A 444 23.35 2.51 12.58
N TYR A 445 22.54 3.54 12.36
CA TYR A 445 21.09 3.50 12.53
C TYR A 445 20.43 3.09 11.22
N HIS A 446 19.77 1.95 11.21
CA HIS A 446 18.95 1.48 10.09
C HIS A 446 17.55 2.06 10.23
N ILE A 447 17.08 2.75 9.20
CA ILE A 447 15.82 3.49 9.26
C ILE A 447 14.70 2.63 8.69
N GLY A 448 13.67 2.39 9.49
CA GLY A 448 12.47 1.69 9.06
C GLY A 448 11.64 2.55 8.11
N GLN A 449 11.19 1.98 7.01
CA GLN A 449 10.25 2.64 6.10
C GLN A 449 8.82 2.16 6.37
N ALA A 450 7.89 3.09 6.57
CA ALA A 450 6.46 2.82 6.60
C ALA A 450 5.95 2.58 5.17
N ASN A 451 6.28 1.42 4.62
CA ASN A 451 5.88 1.03 3.27
C ASN A 451 4.75 -0.01 3.36
N ASN A 452 3.58 0.35 2.86
CA ASN A 452 2.40 -0.53 2.87
C ASN A 452 2.64 -1.86 2.13
N ALA A 453 3.67 -1.96 1.28
CA ALA A 453 4.08 -3.23 0.67
C ALA A 453 4.47 -4.30 1.70
N LEU A 454 4.83 -3.93 2.93
CA LEU A 454 5.04 -4.88 4.03
C LEU A 454 3.73 -5.49 4.55
N LEU A 455 2.60 -4.86 4.30
CA LEU A 455 1.29 -5.27 4.81
C LEU A 455 0.43 -5.93 3.73
N TYR A 456 0.04 -5.16 2.69
CA TYR A 456 -1.10 -5.54 1.85
C TYR A 456 -0.91 -6.87 1.11
N PRO A 457 0.31 -7.32 0.71
CA PRO A 457 0.43 -8.61 0.05
C PRO A 457 0.08 -9.77 0.99
N GLY A 458 0.60 -9.73 2.21
CA GLY A 458 0.31 -10.73 3.23
C GLY A 458 -1.15 -10.70 3.69
N LEU A 459 -1.71 -9.49 3.90
CA LEU A 459 -3.13 -9.31 4.21
C LEU A 459 -4.00 -9.96 3.13
N GLY A 460 -3.75 -9.65 1.86
CA GLY A 460 -4.47 -10.23 0.73
C GLY A 460 -4.33 -11.76 0.66
N LEU A 461 -3.14 -12.30 0.91
CA LEU A 461 -2.91 -13.75 0.94
C LEU A 461 -3.76 -14.44 2.02
N GLY A 462 -3.76 -13.90 3.25
CA GLY A 462 -4.58 -14.44 4.35
C GLY A 462 -6.07 -14.37 4.04
N ILE A 463 -6.54 -13.27 3.45
CA ILE A 463 -7.93 -13.08 3.03
C ILE A 463 -8.30 -14.04 1.89
N ILE A 464 -7.44 -14.23 0.89
CA ILE A 464 -7.68 -15.16 -0.23
C ILE A 464 -7.82 -16.60 0.27
N VAL A 465 -7.07 -16.99 1.29
CA VAL A 465 -7.15 -18.32 1.90
C VAL A 465 -8.41 -18.46 2.75
N ALA A 466 -8.64 -17.54 3.70
CA ALA A 466 -9.77 -17.62 4.63
C ALA A 466 -11.11 -17.27 3.97
N LYS A 467 -11.09 -16.43 2.94
CA LYS A 467 -12.27 -15.88 2.24
C LYS A 467 -13.30 -15.29 3.22
N PRO A 468 -12.88 -14.39 4.12
CA PRO A 468 -13.79 -13.83 5.12
C PRO A 468 -14.93 -13.04 4.47
N SER A 469 -16.02 -12.85 5.19
CA SER A 469 -17.14 -12.03 4.71
C SER A 469 -16.80 -10.53 4.67
N LYS A 470 -15.88 -10.08 5.53
CA LYS A 470 -15.36 -8.71 5.60
C LYS A 470 -13.94 -8.70 6.18
N VAL A 471 -13.21 -7.60 6.01
CA VAL A 471 -11.94 -7.32 6.68
C VAL A 471 -12.24 -6.57 7.97
N THR A 472 -11.75 -7.05 9.11
CA THR A 472 -12.00 -6.45 10.43
C THR A 472 -10.78 -5.72 10.97
N ASP A 473 -11.00 -4.83 11.95
CA ASP A 473 -9.90 -4.16 12.64
C ASP A 473 -9.04 -5.16 13.46
N CYS A 474 -9.62 -6.30 13.91
CA CYS A 474 -8.85 -7.38 14.54
C CYS A 474 -7.88 -8.04 13.55
N MET A 475 -8.31 -8.34 12.32
CA MET A 475 -7.42 -8.86 11.27
C MET A 475 -6.29 -7.88 10.96
N LEU A 476 -6.60 -6.57 10.90
CA LEU A 476 -5.61 -5.52 10.67
C LEU A 476 -4.62 -5.39 11.83
N SER A 477 -5.09 -5.46 13.08
CA SER A 477 -4.25 -5.46 14.27
C SER A 477 -3.33 -6.70 14.29
N ARG A 478 -3.84 -7.89 13.99
CA ARG A 478 -3.03 -9.12 13.89
C ARG A 478 -1.94 -9.02 12.82
N ALA A 479 -2.26 -8.42 11.67
CA ALA A 479 -1.28 -8.13 10.64
C ALA A 479 -0.16 -7.19 11.14
N ALA A 480 -0.53 -6.13 11.88
CA ALA A 480 0.42 -5.19 12.46
C ALA A 480 1.38 -5.86 13.46
N HIS A 481 0.86 -6.73 14.32
CA HIS A 481 1.66 -7.50 15.27
C HIS A 481 2.64 -8.43 14.55
N ALA A 482 2.17 -9.16 13.53
CA ALA A 482 3.01 -10.07 12.74
C ALA A 482 4.18 -9.36 12.05
N ILE A 483 3.97 -8.13 11.56
CA ILE A 483 5.06 -7.31 10.99
C ILE A 483 6.06 -6.92 12.07
N ALA A 484 5.60 -6.47 13.24
CA ALA A 484 6.46 -6.01 14.33
C ALA A 484 7.32 -7.14 14.94
N GLU A 485 6.82 -8.37 14.95
CA GLU A 485 7.52 -9.54 15.50
C GLU A 485 8.75 -9.97 14.70
N LEU A 486 8.81 -9.62 13.40
CA LEU A 486 9.93 -9.96 12.53
C LEU A 486 11.25 -9.26 12.88
N GLN A 487 11.19 -8.15 13.62
CA GLN A 487 12.38 -7.36 13.91
C GLN A 487 13.10 -7.85 15.15
N ASP A 488 14.41 -8.09 15.00
CA ASP A 488 15.33 -8.13 16.12
C ASP A 488 15.69 -6.69 16.53
N LEU A 489 15.27 -6.31 17.73
CA LEU A 489 15.38 -4.94 18.26
C LEU A 489 16.41 -4.84 19.40
N ASP A 490 17.19 -5.89 19.63
CA ASP A 490 18.14 -5.95 20.75
C ASP A 490 19.41 -5.09 20.50
N GLU A 491 19.71 -4.78 19.23
CA GLU A 491 20.85 -3.96 18.87
C GLU A 491 20.48 -2.47 18.75
N ILE A 492 21.35 -1.59 19.28
CA ILE A 492 21.21 -0.14 19.12
C ILE A 492 21.34 0.22 17.63
N GLY A 493 20.39 0.98 17.12
CA GLY A 493 20.34 1.33 15.70
C GLY A 493 19.60 0.32 14.82
N ALA A 494 19.00 -0.72 15.39
CA ALA A 494 18.14 -1.63 14.67
C ALA A 494 16.94 -0.90 14.03
N SER A 495 16.51 -1.36 12.85
CA SER A 495 15.35 -0.81 12.17
C SER A 495 14.05 -1.16 12.91
N ILE A 496 13.18 -0.19 13.10
CA ILE A 496 11.86 -0.38 13.76
C ILE A 496 10.91 -1.23 12.91
N LEU A 497 10.99 -1.12 11.59
CA LEU A 497 10.18 -1.91 10.66
C LEU A 497 11.07 -2.81 9.78
N PRO A 498 10.56 -3.96 9.31
CA PRO A 498 11.32 -4.85 8.44
C PRO A 498 11.75 -4.14 7.14
N PRO A 499 12.96 -4.45 6.64
CA PRO A 499 13.38 -3.98 5.34
C PRO A 499 12.59 -4.71 4.23
N VAL A 500 12.44 -4.07 3.07
CA VAL A 500 11.75 -4.65 1.91
C VAL A 500 12.38 -5.96 1.40
N THR A 501 13.60 -6.26 1.78
CA THR A 501 14.25 -7.54 1.49
C THR A 501 13.59 -8.73 2.18
N LEU A 502 12.84 -8.50 3.27
CA LEU A 502 12.07 -9.50 4.00
C LEU A 502 10.60 -9.57 3.57
N LEU A 503 10.25 -8.97 2.43
CA LEU A 503 8.87 -8.83 1.98
C LEU A 503 8.14 -10.19 1.88
N ARG A 504 8.83 -11.24 1.42
CA ARG A 504 8.26 -12.59 1.30
C ARG A 504 7.99 -13.23 2.66
N GLU A 505 8.92 -13.10 3.58
CA GLU A 505 8.78 -13.60 4.95
C GLU A 505 7.67 -12.85 5.68
N THR A 506 7.65 -11.52 5.56
CA THR A 506 6.61 -10.66 6.12
C THR A 506 5.24 -11.06 5.59
N SER A 507 5.10 -11.22 4.27
CA SER A 507 3.83 -11.59 3.65
C SER A 507 3.31 -12.96 4.11
N LYS A 508 4.19 -13.94 4.31
CA LYS A 508 3.81 -15.26 4.84
C LYS A 508 3.27 -15.15 6.27
N LEU A 509 3.98 -14.45 7.15
CA LEU A 509 3.59 -14.31 8.55
C LEU A 509 2.29 -13.51 8.68
N VAL A 510 2.17 -12.40 7.98
CA VAL A 510 0.93 -11.61 7.92
C VAL A 510 -0.22 -12.46 7.39
N GLY A 511 -0.01 -13.21 6.30
CA GLY A 511 -1.03 -14.07 5.72
C GLY A 511 -1.53 -15.13 6.69
N ILE A 512 -0.63 -15.77 7.45
CA ILE A 512 -0.98 -16.75 8.48
C ILE A 512 -1.78 -16.09 9.60
N ALA A 513 -1.29 -14.96 10.13
CA ALA A 513 -1.92 -14.25 11.24
C ALA A 513 -3.34 -13.74 10.89
N VAL A 514 -3.52 -13.22 9.68
CA VAL A 514 -4.83 -12.75 9.17
C VAL A 514 -5.79 -13.93 8.95
N CYS A 515 -5.30 -15.04 8.41
CA CYS A 515 -6.10 -16.25 8.23
C CYS A 515 -6.56 -16.83 9.56
N GLU A 516 -5.68 -16.89 10.56
CA GLU A 516 -6.00 -17.32 11.92
C GLU A 516 -7.06 -16.44 12.57
N GLU A 517 -6.92 -15.12 12.46
CA GLU A 517 -7.88 -14.18 13.03
C GLU A 517 -9.25 -14.29 12.35
N ALA A 518 -9.30 -14.45 11.03
CA ALA A 518 -10.55 -14.67 10.30
C ALA A 518 -11.29 -15.92 10.79
N ILE A 519 -10.56 -16.97 11.17
CA ILE A 519 -11.12 -18.20 11.73
C ILE A 519 -11.59 -17.96 13.17
N LEU A 520 -10.80 -17.27 14.00
CA LEU A 520 -11.15 -16.95 15.39
C LEU A 520 -12.44 -16.13 15.48
N GLU A 521 -12.62 -15.17 14.56
CA GLU A 521 -13.83 -14.35 14.47
C GLU A 521 -15.03 -15.10 13.82
N GLY A 522 -14.81 -16.32 13.28
CA GLY A 522 -15.85 -17.09 12.62
C GLY A 522 -16.34 -16.49 11.30
N LEU A 523 -15.51 -15.69 10.64
CA LEU A 523 -15.81 -14.98 9.40
C LEU A 523 -15.36 -15.73 8.15
N ASN A 524 -14.52 -16.76 8.29
CA ASN A 524 -14.02 -17.59 7.20
C ASN A 524 -15.17 -18.35 6.51
N ARG A 525 -15.10 -18.44 5.18
CA ARG A 525 -16.08 -19.17 4.35
C ARG A 525 -15.53 -20.48 3.77
N GLU A 526 -14.37 -20.91 4.25
CA GLU A 526 -13.71 -22.17 3.91
C GLU A 526 -13.40 -22.95 5.19
N ASN A 527 -13.45 -24.28 5.11
CA ASN A 527 -13.02 -25.14 6.22
C ASN A 527 -11.49 -25.26 6.22
N ILE A 528 -10.82 -24.66 7.19
CA ILE A 528 -9.37 -24.60 7.30
C ILE A 528 -8.98 -25.22 8.65
N GLU A 529 -8.31 -26.38 8.60
CA GLU A 529 -7.83 -27.07 9.79
C GLU A 529 -6.48 -26.52 10.28
N ASN A 530 -5.63 -26.07 9.32
CA ASN A 530 -4.29 -25.54 9.61
C ASN A 530 -4.03 -24.32 8.73
N SER A 531 -4.09 -23.15 9.33
CA SER A 531 -3.90 -21.85 8.64
C SER A 531 -2.54 -21.75 7.96
N LYS A 532 -1.47 -22.18 8.66
CA LYS A 532 -0.11 -22.12 8.11
C LYS A 532 0.03 -22.97 6.86
N GLU A 533 -0.47 -24.20 6.90
CA GLU A 533 -0.41 -25.11 5.75
C GLU A 533 -1.26 -24.59 4.59
N ALA A 534 -2.46 -24.09 4.86
CA ALA A 534 -3.36 -23.54 3.85
C ALA A 534 -2.74 -22.31 3.16
N VAL A 535 -2.13 -21.41 3.93
CA VAL A 535 -1.45 -20.22 3.40
C VAL A 535 -0.24 -20.61 2.55
N LEU A 536 0.60 -21.52 3.02
CA LEU A 536 1.79 -21.95 2.28
C LEU A 536 1.42 -22.67 0.97
N LYS A 537 0.31 -23.41 0.94
CA LYS A 537 -0.19 -24.10 -0.25
C LYS A 537 -0.74 -23.15 -1.32
N GLU A 538 -1.29 -22.00 -0.92
CA GLU A 538 -1.83 -21.01 -1.86
C GLU A 538 -0.73 -20.22 -2.59
N ILE A 539 0.51 -20.22 -2.08
CA ILE A 539 1.62 -19.45 -2.65
C ILE A 539 1.98 -19.97 -4.05
N TYR A 540 1.82 -19.10 -5.04
CA TYR A 540 2.29 -19.32 -6.41
C TYR A 540 3.78 -19.10 -6.51
N GLU A 541 4.46 -19.99 -7.21
CA GLU A 541 5.86 -19.87 -7.59
C GLU A 541 5.97 -19.60 -9.10
N ALA A 542 6.68 -18.52 -9.44
CA ALA A 542 6.91 -18.13 -10.82
C ALA A 542 8.00 -19.01 -11.44
N TYR A 543 7.60 -20.15 -11.96
CA TYR A 543 8.49 -21.12 -12.62
C TYR A 543 7.76 -21.86 -13.75
N TYR A 544 8.48 -22.43 -14.78
CA TYR A 544 7.92 -23.25 -15.85
C TYR A 544 8.81 -24.43 -16.30
#